data_7625adc72187e8c716cafe1346cff444
#
_entry.id   7625adc72187e8c716cafe1346cff444
#
_cell.length_a   1.000
_cell.length_b   1.000
_cell.length_c   1.000
_cell.angle_alpha   90.00
_cell.angle_beta   90.00
_cell.angle_gamma   90.00
#
_symmetry.space_group_name_H-M   'P 1'
#
loop_
_entity.id
_entity.type
_entity.pdbx_description
1 polymer ?
#
loop_
_entity_poly.entity_id
_entity_poly.type
_entity_poly.pdbx_seq_one_letter_code
_entity_poly.pdbx_strand_id
1 'polypeptide(L)'
;MHLAKTLLAVSVLLSASVQAQNILEFPQPENNPEEFYAVTEIPAGGMIKYETDAKTGFIVADRFQSMPVAYPANYGSLTQSLAGDGDPLDVVFYTRAPLAPGTLIKLRAIGVLKMVDGGEKDDKIVAVPASKIDPTYDDIKELSDLPKIEVQRLESFFRVYKDLPQGRKKVELSGFNDAAAAKQEIKQAWDAWKEKQPKQ
;
A
#
# COMPACT_ATOMS: atom_id res chain seq x y z
N MET A 1 -53.99 6.11 -53.50
CA MET A 1 -53.76 5.30 -52.31
C MET A 1 -52.18 5.32 -52.05
N HIS A 2 -51.73 6.18 -51.14
CA HIS A 2 -50.30 6.28 -50.80
C HIS A 2 -50.11 5.62 -49.43
N LEU A 3 -49.39 4.49 -49.39
CA LEU A 3 -49.00 3.84 -48.14
C LEU A 3 -47.74 4.57 -47.59
N ALA A 4 -47.90 5.26 -46.48
CA ALA A 4 -46.76 5.78 -45.72
C ALA A 4 -46.13 4.63 -44.92
N LYS A 5 -44.86 4.33 -45.23
CA LYS A 5 -44.05 3.39 -44.43
C LYS A 5 -43.40 4.16 -43.30
N THR A 6 -43.87 3.98 -42.09
CA THR A 6 -43.28 4.52 -40.87
C THR A 6 -42.09 3.64 -40.48
N LEU A 7 -40.86 4.16 -40.58
CA LEU A 7 -39.67 3.53 -40.04
C LEU A 7 -39.58 3.82 -38.53
N LEU A 8 -39.68 2.78 -37.73
CA LEU A 8 -39.48 2.84 -36.28
C LEU A 8 -37.95 2.67 -36.02
N ALA A 9 -37.26 3.76 -35.68
CA ALA A 9 -35.88 3.70 -35.27
C ALA A 9 -35.81 3.23 -33.80
N VAL A 10 -35.31 2.01 -33.57
CA VAL A 10 -35.03 1.50 -32.24
C VAL A 10 -33.64 2.00 -31.83
N SER A 11 -33.59 2.98 -30.92
CA SER A 11 -32.36 3.46 -30.30
C SER A 11 -31.94 2.46 -29.21
N VAL A 12 -30.90 1.66 -29.47
CA VAL A 12 -30.27 0.82 -28.46
C VAL A 12 -29.36 1.71 -27.61
N LEU A 13 -29.81 2.07 -26.41
CA LEU A 13 -28.97 2.70 -25.39
C LEU A 13 -28.00 1.65 -24.84
N LEU A 14 -26.73 1.68 -25.26
CA LEU A 14 -25.68 0.96 -24.60
C LEU A 14 -25.42 1.64 -23.23
N SER A 15 -25.93 1.02 -22.18
CA SER A 15 -25.55 1.39 -20.80
C SER A 15 -24.12 0.94 -20.56
N ALA A 16 -23.14 1.84 -20.74
CA ALA A 16 -21.79 1.62 -20.22
C ALA A 16 -21.89 1.65 -18.69
N SER A 17 -21.76 0.50 -18.05
CA SER A 17 -21.58 0.41 -16.60
C SER A 17 -20.25 1.08 -16.26
N VAL A 18 -20.30 2.28 -15.69
CA VAL A 18 -19.13 2.90 -15.04
C VAL A 18 -18.88 2.10 -13.76
N GLN A 19 -17.98 1.15 -13.83
CA GLN A 19 -17.50 0.45 -12.64
C GLN A 19 -16.57 1.40 -11.92
N ALA A 20 -16.84 1.69 -10.63
CA ALA A 20 -15.94 2.48 -9.81
C ALA A 20 -14.56 1.77 -9.79
N GLN A 21 -13.52 2.50 -10.18
CA GLN A 21 -12.18 1.92 -10.25
C GLN A 21 -11.67 1.73 -8.82
N ASN A 22 -11.32 0.48 -8.47
CA ASN A 22 -10.70 0.17 -7.18
C ASN A 22 -9.31 0.82 -7.11
N ILE A 23 -9.04 1.58 -6.05
CA ILE A 23 -7.77 2.29 -5.89
C ILE A 23 -6.57 1.33 -5.84
N LEU A 24 -6.74 0.10 -5.35
CA LEU A 24 -5.70 -0.93 -5.33
C LEU A 24 -5.32 -1.41 -6.75
N GLU A 25 -6.17 -1.18 -7.74
CA GLU A 25 -5.92 -1.49 -9.15
C GLU A 25 -5.22 -0.34 -9.91
N PHE A 26 -4.84 0.74 -9.21
CA PHE A 26 -4.14 1.85 -9.85
C PHE A 26 -2.81 1.36 -10.47
N PRO A 27 -2.55 1.65 -11.77
CA PRO A 27 -1.44 1.04 -12.50
C PRO A 27 -0.08 1.47 -11.94
N GLN A 28 0.84 0.50 -11.83
CA GLN A 28 2.22 0.74 -11.48
C GLN A 28 2.98 1.42 -12.63
N PRO A 29 4.03 2.23 -12.35
CA PRO A 29 4.82 2.87 -13.38
C PRO A 29 5.70 1.84 -14.11
N GLU A 30 6.11 2.17 -15.34
CA GLU A 30 6.94 1.30 -16.17
C GLU A 30 8.29 0.92 -15.53
N ASN A 31 8.83 1.81 -14.68
CA ASN A 31 10.08 1.59 -13.96
C ASN A 31 9.90 0.88 -12.60
N ASN A 32 8.73 0.28 -12.31
CA ASN A 32 8.57 -0.58 -11.14
C ASN A 32 9.61 -1.74 -11.22
N PRO A 33 10.39 -2.05 -10.16
CA PRO A 33 10.27 -1.61 -8.76
C PRO A 33 11.14 -0.39 -8.36
N GLU A 34 11.75 0.32 -9.29
CA GLU A 34 12.58 1.49 -8.93
C GLU A 34 11.74 2.61 -8.31
N GLU A 35 10.58 2.88 -8.89
CA GLU A 35 9.51 3.69 -8.31
C GLU A 35 8.21 2.89 -8.36
N PHE A 36 7.31 3.14 -7.41
CA PHE A 36 6.04 2.45 -7.32
C PHE A 36 4.95 3.34 -6.71
N TYR A 37 3.68 3.03 -6.97
CA TYR A 37 2.55 3.67 -6.32
C TYR A 37 2.07 2.87 -5.12
N ALA A 38 1.74 3.60 -4.05
CA ALA A 38 1.03 3.09 -2.90
C ALA A 38 -0.15 4.00 -2.55
N VAL A 39 -1.19 3.42 -1.97
CA VAL A 39 -2.29 4.16 -1.36
C VAL A 39 -2.01 4.34 0.12
N THR A 40 -2.13 5.57 0.61
CA THR A 40 -2.03 5.87 2.05
C THR A 40 -3.29 5.35 2.74
N GLU A 41 -3.11 4.57 3.80
CA GLU A 41 -4.20 4.12 4.66
C GLU A 41 -4.17 4.84 6.01
N ILE A 42 -3.00 4.89 6.63
CA ILE A 42 -2.84 5.46 7.97
C ILE A 42 -1.84 6.62 7.90
N PRO A 43 -2.22 7.84 8.27
CA PRO A 43 -1.30 8.97 8.34
C PRO A 43 -0.26 8.77 9.46
N ALA A 44 0.93 9.34 9.28
CA ALA A 44 1.92 9.45 10.36
C ALA A 44 1.27 10.12 11.59
N GLY A 45 1.49 9.55 12.79
CA GLY A 45 0.82 9.97 14.02
C GLY A 45 -0.59 9.41 14.21
N GLY A 46 -1.09 8.62 13.26
CA GLY A 46 -2.41 7.98 13.36
C GLY A 46 -2.47 6.91 14.44
N MET A 47 -3.65 6.76 15.04
CA MET A 47 -3.98 5.74 16.04
C MET A 47 -5.18 4.88 15.62
N ILE A 48 -5.68 5.07 14.43
CA ILE A 48 -6.74 4.25 13.85
C ILE A 48 -6.11 3.42 12.73
N LYS A 49 -6.28 2.10 12.78
CA LYS A 49 -5.94 1.26 11.64
C LYS A 49 -7.07 1.39 10.62
N TYR A 50 -6.74 1.98 9.49
CA TYR A 50 -7.55 1.94 8.30
C TYR A 50 -7.00 0.88 7.36
N GLU A 51 -7.87 0.31 6.55
CA GLU A 51 -7.55 -0.65 5.50
C GLU A 51 -8.28 -0.26 4.21
N THR A 52 -7.69 -0.53 3.08
CA THR A 52 -8.37 -0.43 1.80
C THR A 52 -9.11 -1.74 1.54
N ASP A 53 -10.44 -1.70 1.54
CA ASP A 53 -11.26 -2.88 1.22
C ASP A 53 -10.96 -3.38 -0.20
N ALA A 54 -10.45 -4.60 -0.31
CA ALA A 54 -9.97 -5.15 -1.56
C ALA A 54 -11.05 -5.29 -2.66
N LYS A 55 -12.32 -5.32 -2.28
CA LYS A 55 -13.43 -5.46 -3.24
C LYS A 55 -13.93 -4.13 -3.75
N THR A 56 -13.98 -3.13 -2.88
CA THR A 56 -14.62 -1.84 -3.17
C THR A 56 -13.62 -0.71 -3.39
N GLY A 57 -12.37 -0.85 -2.88
CA GLY A 57 -11.36 0.21 -2.89
C GLY A 57 -11.62 1.33 -1.88
N PHE A 58 -12.65 1.22 -1.04
CA PHE A 58 -12.91 2.21 0.01
C PHE A 58 -11.96 2.02 1.20
N ILE A 59 -11.59 3.15 1.81
CA ILE A 59 -10.89 3.14 3.08
C ILE A 59 -11.91 2.88 4.20
N VAL A 60 -11.68 1.82 4.97
CA VAL A 60 -12.53 1.44 6.11
C VAL A 60 -11.72 1.49 7.41
N ALA A 61 -12.36 1.85 8.50
CA ALA A 61 -11.74 1.78 9.82
C ALA A 61 -11.85 0.33 10.33
N ASP A 62 -10.69 -0.37 10.39
CA ASP A 62 -10.62 -1.72 10.94
C ASP A 62 -10.68 -1.70 12.46
N ARG A 63 -9.80 -0.93 13.11
CA ARG A 63 -9.76 -0.84 14.57
C ARG A 63 -9.04 0.40 15.08
N PHE A 64 -9.29 0.75 16.33
CA PHE A 64 -8.48 1.70 17.06
C PHE A 64 -7.25 1.00 17.64
N GLN A 65 -6.11 1.70 17.65
CA GLN A 65 -4.89 1.21 18.28
C GLN A 65 -5.10 1.09 19.79
N SER A 66 -4.96 -0.14 20.32
CA SER A 66 -5.15 -0.39 21.76
C SER A 66 -3.91 -0.08 22.59
N MET A 67 -2.71 -0.20 21.98
CA MET A 67 -1.48 0.27 22.59
C MET A 67 -1.40 1.80 22.55
N PRO A 68 -0.85 2.47 23.58
CA PRO A 68 -0.70 3.92 23.61
C PRO A 68 0.47 4.38 22.70
N VAL A 69 0.47 3.90 21.45
CA VAL A 69 1.47 4.22 20.43
C VAL A 69 0.78 4.67 19.14
N ALA A 70 1.42 5.55 18.41
CA ALA A 70 0.97 6.03 17.10
C ALA A 70 1.91 5.55 15.99
N TYR A 71 1.41 5.40 14.77
CA TYR A 71 2.22 5.05 13.62
C TYR A 71 3.34 6.08 13.42
N PRO A 72 4.63 5.67 13.39
CA PRO A 72 5.75 6.63 13.34
C PRO A 72 5.92 7.30 11.98
N ALA A 73 5.39 6.69 10.92
CA ALA A 73 5.37 7.17 9.55
C ALA A 73 4.02 6.87 8.91
N ASN A 74 3.77 7.34 7.68
CA ASN A 74 2.56 6.93 6.97
C ASN A 74 2.64 5.42 6.67
N TYR A 75 1.48 4.80 6.59
CA TYR A 75 1.33 3.38 6.29
C TYR A 75 0.28 3.20 5.20
N GLY A 76 0.46 2.20 4.37
CA GLY A 76 -0.50 1.89 3.33
C GLY A 76 -0.13 0.66 2.52
N SER A 77 -0.79 0.49 1.39
CA SER A 77 -0.71 -0.70 0.55
C SER A 77 -0.15 -0.36 -0.83
N LEU A 78 0.76 -1.17 -1.32
CA LEU A 78 1.24 -1.12 -2.70
C LEU A 78 0.09 -1.47 -3.65
N THR A 79 -0.18 -0.64 -4.66
CA THR A 79 -1.21 -0.95 -5.66
C THR A 79 -0.74 -2.10 -6.58
N GLN A 80 -1.67 -2.84 -7.17
CA GLN A 80 -1.38 -3.98 -8.05
C GLN A 80 -0.34 -4.94 -7.45
N SER A 81 -0.50 -5.30 -6.18
CA SER A 81 0.40 -6.22 -5.49
C SER A 81 -0.34 -7.33 -4.76
N LEU A 82 0.35 -8.43 -4.53
CA LEU A 82 -0.16 -9.59 -3.81
C LEU A 82 0.97 -10.18 -2.98
N ALA A 83 0.90 -10.06 -1.68
CA ALA A 83 1.82 -10.69 -0.74
C ALA A 83 1.47 -12.15 -0.46
N GLY A 84 2.29 -12.82 0.34
CA GLY A 84 2.16 -14.25 0.59
C GLY A 84 0.92 -14.64 1.40
N ASP A 85 0.36 -13.74 2.17
CA ASP A 85 -0.88 -13.87 2.95
C ASP A 85 -2.15 -13.64 2.10
N GLY A 86 -1.99 -13.17 0.86
CA GLY A 86 -3.08 -12.89 -0.07
C GLY A 86 -3.56 -11.46 -0.08
N ASP A 87 -2.99 -10.60 0.76
CA ASP A 87 -3.26 -9.17 0.84
C ASP A 87 -2.26 -8.35 -0.01
N PRO A 88 -2.54 -7.08 -0.30
CA PRO A 88 -1.56 -6.19 -0.91
C PRO A 88 -0.31 -6.03 -0.04
N LEU A 89 0.86 -5.87 -0.68
CA LEU A 89 2.12 -5.66 0.04
C LEU A 89 2.11 -4.33 0.81
N ASP A 90 2.40 -4.41 2.10
CA ASP A 90 2.42 -3.27 3.01
C ASP A 90 3.64 -2.35 2.81
N VAL A 91 3.43 -1.06 2.93
CA VAL A 91 4.48 -0.06 2.86
C VAL A 91 4.38 0.96 3.98
N VAL A 92 5.51 1.24 4.63
CA VAL A 92 5.70 2.34 5.58
C VAL A 92 6.55 3.41 4.90
N PHE A 93 6.12 4.66 4.92
CA PHE A 93 6.85 5.68 4.19
C PHE A 93 6.89 7.02 4.90
N TYR A 94 8.07 7.63 4.86
CA TYR A 94 8.36 8.91 5.48
C TYR A 94 8.01 10.05 4.53
N THR A 95 7.34 11.07 5.05
CA THR A 95 7.03 12.31 4.34
C THR A 95 7.15 13.49 5.30
N ARG A 96 7.30 14.71 4.79
CA ARG A 96 7.39 15.93 5.63
C ARG A 96 6.11 16.24 6.40
N ALA A 97 4.98 15.72 5.96
CA ALA A 97 3.68 15.88 6.61
C ALA A 97 2.85 14.60 6.44
N PRO A 98 1.94 14.27 7.37
CA PRO A 98 1.02 13.16 7.22
C PRO A 98 0.16 13.31 5.97
N LEU A 99 -0.07 12.21 5.23
CA LEU A 99 -0.97 12.18 4.10
C LEU A 99 -2.36 11.71 4.50
N ALA A 100 -3.38 12.27 3.86
CA ALA A 100 -4.75 11.83 4.08
C ALA A 100 -4.97 10.39 3.58
N PRO A 101 -5.77 9.57 4.28
CA PRO A 101 -6.17 8.25 3.78
C PRO A 101 -6.79 8.34 2.38
N GLY A 102 -6.48 7.37 1.53
CA GLY A 102 -6.91 7.34 0.13
C GLY A 102 -6.01 8.14 -0.83
N THR A 103 -4.93 8.76 -0.35
CA THR A 103 -3.98 9.47 -1.22
C THR A 103 -3.04 8.46 -1.89
N LEU A 104 -3.01 8.49 -3.23
CA LEU A 104 -1.98 7.80 -4.02
C LEU A 104 -0.69 8.62 -4.02
N ILE A 105 0.41 7.95 -3.76
CA ILE A 105 1.74 8.59 -3.79
C ILE A 105 2.74 7.70 -4.54
N LYS A 106 3.63 8.32 -5.31
CA LYS A 106 4.75 7.64 -5.93
C LYS A 106 5.95 7.64 -5.00
N LEU A 107 6.47 6.45 -4.71
CA LEU A 107 7.52 6.18 -3.74
C LEU A 107 8.71 5.47 -4.39
N ARG A 108 9.82 5.40 -3.66
CA ARG A 108 10.95 4.50 -3.89
C ARG A 108 11.35 3.83 -2.58
N ALA A 109 11.71 2.55 -2.67
CA ALA A 109 12.10 1.77 -1.50
C ALA A 109 13.51 2.14 -1.03
N ILE A 110 13.70 2.13 0.30
CA ILE A 110 14.99 2.32 0.98
C ILE A 110 15.35 1.15 1.88
N GLY A 111 14.47 0.16 2.04
CA GLY A 111 14.68 -1.05 2.82
C GLY A 111 13.39 -1.80 3.06
N VAL A 112 13.47 -2.91 3.78
CA VAL A 112 12.33 -3.73 4.19
C VAL A 112 12.50 -4.21 5.63
N LEU A 113 11.47 -4.05 6.45
CA LEU A 113 11.39 -4.65 7.78
C LEU A 113 10.89 -6.09 7.63
N LYS A 114 11.69 -7.04 8.11
CA LYS A 114 11.35 -8.45 8.10
C LYS A 114 10.48 -8.79 9.31
N MET A 115 9.25 -9.17 9.04
CA MET A 115 8.25 -9.41 10.06
C MET A 115 7.46 -10.69 9.80
N VAL A 116 7.13 -11.39 10.88
CA VAL A 116 6.17 -12.49 10.91
C VAL A 116 5.05 -12.13 11.88
N ASP A 117 3.79 -12.22 11.44
CA ASP A 117 2.60 -11.98 12.26
C ASP A 117 1.79 -13.26 12.41
N GLY A 118 1.82 -13.84 13.61
CA GLY A 118 1.09 -15.07 13.89
C GLY A 118 1.51 -16.26 13.03
N GLY A 119 2.78 -16.33 12.63
CA GLY A 119 3.35 -17.38 11.81
C GLY A 119 3.30 -17.13 10.29
N GLU A 120 2.68 -16.05 9.84
CA GLU A 120 2.61 -15.66 8.43
C GLU A 120 3.63 -14.55 8.13
N LYS A 121 4.27 -14.62 6.95
CA LYS A 121 5.19 -13.57 6.50
C LYS A 121 4.40 -12.29 6.25
N ASP A 122 4.82 -11.21 6.90
CA ASP A 122 4.13 -9.91 6.88
C ASP A 122 5.15 -8.76 6.83
N ASP A 123 6.08 -8.83 5.88
CA ASP A 123 7.16 -7.86 5.71
C ASP A 123 6.61 -6.46 5.35
N LYS A 124 7.32 -5.41 5.77
CA LYS A 124 6.92 -4.02 5.51
C LYS A 124 7.99 -3.33 4.68
N ILE A 125 7.66 -2.93 3.46
CA ILE A 125 8.53 -2.07 2.65
C ILE A 125 8.72 -0.74 3.38
N VAL A 126 9.95 -0.24 3.46
CA VAL A 126 10.24 1.09 3.96
C VAL A 126 10.61 1.97 2.78
N ALA A 127 9.94 3.14 2.67
CA ALA A 127 10.04 3.97 1.49
C ALA A 127 10.05 5.47 1.79
N VAL A 128 10.44 6.23 0.79
CA VAL A 128 10.39 7.70 0.76
C VAL A 128 9.79 8.16 -0.57
N PRO A 129 9.32 9.41 -0.69
CA PRO A 129 8.79 9.94 -1.95
C PRO A 129 9.79 9.83 -3.10
N ALA A 130 9.28 9.56 -4.30
CA ALA A 130 10.07 9.71 -5.53
C ALA A 130 10.51 11.18 -5.69
N SER A 131 11.66 11.42 -6.32
CA SER A 131 12.27 12.75 -6.44
C SER A 131 11.35 13.82 -7.04
N LYS A 132 10.47 13.43 -7.98
CA LYS A 132 9.48 14.34 -8.57
C LYS A 132 8.37 14.77 -7.60
N ILE A 133 8.14 13.98 -6.54
CA ILE A 133 7.15 14.28 -5.51
C ILE A 133 7.76 15.15 -4.42
N ASP A 134 8.94 14.75 -3.90
CA ASP A 134 9.66 15.52 -2.89
C ASP A 134 11.17 15.27 -2.97
N PRO A 135 11.94 16.20 -3.55
CA PRO A 135 13.39 16.06 -3.68
C PRO A 135 14.13 16.15 -2.34
N THR A 136 13.46 16.52 -1.24
CA THR A 136 14.06 16.55 0.12
C THR A 136 14.63 15.19 0.53
N TYR A 137 14.09 14.10 -0.03
CA TYR A 137 14.52 12.74 0.28
C TYR A 137 15.55 12.16 -0.71
N ASP A 138 16.07 12.97 -1.65
CA ASP A 138 16.94 12.45 -2.71
C ASP A 138 18.24 11.84 -2.20
N ASP A 139 18.77 12.28 -1.08
CA ASP A 139 19.97 11.73 -0.46
C ASP A 139 19.71 10.47 0.39
N ILE A 140 18.46 10.14 0.68
CA ILE A 140 18.06 8.94 1.43
C ILE A 140 17.91 7.78 0.45
N LYS A 141 18.93 6.95 0.26
CA LYS A 141 18.93 5.79 -0.66
C LYS A 141 18.71 4.46 0.04
N GLU A 142 19.20 4.37 1.27
CA GLU A 142 19.13 3.19 2.13
C GLU A 142 18.52 3.57 3.47
N LEU A 143 18.08 2.56 4.22
CA LEU A 143 17.54 2.76 5.56
C LEU A 143 18.56 3.41 6.50
N SER A 144 19.84 3.13 6.29
CA SER A 144 20.96 3.72 7.06
C SER A 144 21.14 5.22 6.88
N ASP A 145 20.56 5.80 5.82
CA ASP A 145 20.60 7.24 5.56
C ASP A 145 19.58 8.02 6.38
N LEU A 146 18.58 7.31 6.94
CA LEU A 146 17.66 7.91 7.90
C LEU A 146 18.36 8.15 9.24
N PRO A 147 17.92 9.17 10.00
CA PRO A 147 18.35 9.30 11.39
C PRO A 147 18.11 7.99 12.15
N LYS A 148 19.15 7.49 12.83
CA LYS A 148 19.09 6.20 13.56
C LYS A 148 17.86 6.08 14.46
N ILE A 149 17.44 7.19 15.09
CA ILE A 149 16.28 7.19 15.97
C ILE A 149 14.96 6.89 15.22
N GLU A 150 14.84 7.28 13.95
CA GLU A 150 13.63 6.99 13.16
C GLU A 150 13.52 5.50 12.85
N VAL A 151 14.63 4.84 12.52
CA VAL A 151 14.68 3.39 12.33
C VAL A 151 14.31 2.64 13.63
N GLN A 152 14.87 3.11 14.77
CA GLN A 152 14.55 2.53 16.08
C GLN A 152 13.08 2.74 16.47
N ARG A 153 12.49 3.89 16.17
CA ARG A 153 11.06 4.17 16.41
C ARG A 153 10.18 3.23 15.60
N LEU A 154 10.53 3.01 14.32
CA LEU A 154 9.80 2.12 13.43
C LEU A 154 9.83 0.68 13.97
N GLU A 155 11.01 0.17 14.30
CA GLU A 155 11.17 -1.17 14.86
C GLU A 155 10.42 -1.32 16.18
N SER A 156 10.55 -0.34 17.08
CA SER A 156 9.89 -0.37 18.40
C SER A 156 8.37 -0.35 18.28
N PHE A 157 7.83 0.42 17.33
CA PHE A 157 6.39 0.44 17.07
C PHE A 157 5.89 -0.96 16.68
N PHE A 158 6.46 -1.59 15.67
CA PHE A 158 6.01 -2.91 15.21
C PHE A 158 6.24 -4.01 16.25
N ARG A 159 7.21 -3.84 17.14
CA ARG A 159 7.44 -4.79 18.23
C ARG A 159 6.29 -4.85 19.24
N VAL A 160 5.58 -3.74 19.49
CA VAL A 160 4.61 -3.64 20.56
C VAL A 160 3.18 -3.30 20.12
N TYR A 161 2.95 -2.87 18.89
CA TYR A 161 1.66 -2.30 18.48
C TYR A 161 0.47 -3.27 18.59
N LYS A 162 0.73 -4.57 18.68
CA LYS A 162 -0.27 -5.63 18.85
C LYS A 162 -0.29 -6.27 20.25
N ASP A 163 0.45 -5.74 21.22
CA ASP A 163 0.49 -6.34 22.58
C ASP A 163 -0.84 -6.23 23.32
N LEU A 164 -1.70 -5.28 22.95
CA LEU A 164 -3.05 -5.14 23.50
C LEU A 164 -4.11 -5.19 22.40
N PRO A 165 -5.32 -5.74 22.72
CA PRO A 165 -5.65 -6.53 23.92
C PRO A 165 -4.86 -7.85 23.95
N GLN A 166 -4.70 -8.41 25.13
CA GLN A 166 -4.02 -9.70 25.31
C GLN A 166 -4.67 -10.79 24.47
N GLY A 167 -3.85 -11.76 24.03
CA GLY A 167 -4.31 -12.89 23.21
C GLY A 167 -4.28 -12.66 21.70
N ARG A 168 -3.77 -11.52 21.24
CA ARG A 168 -3.54 -11.28 19.80
C ARG A 168 -2.37 -12.16 19.26
N LYS A 169 -2.33 -12.31 17.94
CA LYS A 169 -1.18 -12.91 17.23
C LYS A 169 0.11 -12.20 17.64
N LYS A 170 1.17 -12.98 17.85
CA LYS A 170 2.49 -12.43 18.19
C LYS A 170 3.20 -11.96 16.93
N VAL A 171 3.87 -10.81 17.04
CA VAL A 171 4.75 -10.26 16.02
C VAL A 171 6.18 -10.65 16.34
N GLU A 172 6.90 -11.16 15.34
CA GLU A 172 8.32 -11.46 15.41
C GLU A 172 9.05 -10.60 14.37
N LEU A 173 10.09 -9.87 14.79
CA LEU A 173 10.90 -9.03 13.94
C LEU A 173 12.29 -9.66 13.78
N SER A 174 12.77 -9.75 12.53
CA SER A 174 14.10 -10.27 12.19
C SER A 174 15.06 -9.16 11.71
N GLY A 175 14.70 -7.88 11.96
CA GLY A 175 15.48 -6.73 11.57
C GLY A 175 15.14 -6.22 10.17
N PHE A 176 16.09 -5.51 9.57
CA PHE A 176 15.89 -4.85 8.28
C PHE A 176 16.84 -5.42 7.22
N ASN A 177 16.37 -5.47 5.98
CA ASN A 177 17.20 -5.65 4.80
C ASN A 177 17.23 -4.35 3.96
N ASP A 178 18.15 -4.29 3.00
CA ASP A 178 18.46 -3.13 2.17
C ASP A 178 17.40 -2.80 1.11
N ALA A 179 17.61 -1.71 0.38
CA ALA A 179 16.73 -1.28 -0.70
C ALA A 179 16.65 -2.31 -1.84
N ALA A 180 17.72 -3.07 -2.10
CA ALA A 180 17.71 -4.09 -3.15
C ALA A 180 16.76 -5.24 -2.79
N ALA A 181 16.79 -5.71 -1.53
CA ALA A 181 15.86 -6.71 -1.02
C ALA A 181 14.41 -6.23 -1.09
N ALA A 182 14.15 -4.96 -0.72
CA ALA A 182 12.83 -4.36 -0.81
C ALA A 182 12.31 -4.32 -2.25
N LYS A 183 13.12 -3.92 -3.22
CA LYS A 183 12.76 -3.91 -4.65
C LYS A 183 12.44 -5.31 -5.17
N GLN A 184 13.17 -6.32 -4.71
CA GLN A 184 12.89 -7.71 -5.06
C GLN A 184 11.51 -8.16 -4.56
N GLU A 185 11.14 -7.80 -3.33
CA GLU A 185 9.82 -8.12 -2.78
C GLU A 185 8.70 -7.39 -3.51
N ILE A 186 8.87 -6.10 -3.82
CA ILE A 186 7.93 -5.33 -4.64
C ILE A 186 7.69 -6.01 -5.99
N LYS A 187 8.79 -6.41 -6.67
CA LYS A 187 8.69 -7.11 -7.95
C LYS A 187 7.94 -8.44 -7.83
N GLN A 188 8.25 -9.22 -6.82
CA GLN A 188 7.58 -10.51 -6.56
C GLN A 188 6.07 -10.32 -6.32
N ALA A 189 5.69 -9.35 -5.50
CA ALA A 189 4.29 -9.06 -5.20
C ALA A 189 3.52 -8.56 -6.44
N TRP A 190 4.16 -7.75 -7.28
CA TRP A 190 3.58 -7.28 -8.53
C TRP A 190 3.43 -8.42 -9.55
N ASP A 191 4.43 -9.29 -9.69
CA ASP A 191 4.36 -10.45 -10.58
C ASP A 191 3.26 -11.41 -10.12
N ALA A 192 3.14 -11.69 -8.82
CA ALA A 192 2.08 -12.52 -8.25
C ALA A 192 0.67 -11.94 -8.51
N TRP A 193 0.52 -10.62 -8.41
CA TRP A 193 -0.73 -9.94 -8.76
C TRP A 193 -1.06 -10.13 -10.25
N LYS A 194 -0.09 -9.93 -11.16
CA LYS A 194 -0.30 -10.13 -12.62
C LYS A 194 -0.72 -11.55 -12.98
N GLU A 195 -0.15 -12.54 -12.29
CA GLU A 195 -0.49 -13.96 -12.52
C GLU A 195 -1.94 -14.31 -12.17
N LYS A 196 -2.52 -13.58 -11.19
CA LYS A 196 -3.94 -13.75 -10.78
C LYS A 196 -4.93 -13.04 -11.71
N GLN A 197 -4.46 -12.13 -12.58
CA GLN A 197 -5.36 -11.44 -13.51
C GLN A 197 -5.88 -12.40 -14.60
N PRO A 198 -7.14 -12.24 -15.05
CA PRO A 198 -7.63 -13.02 -16.19
C PRO A 198 -6.72 -12.80 -17.39
N LYS A 199 -6.24 -13.87 -17.98
CA LYS A 199 -5.50 -13.77 -19.26
C LYS A 199 -6.44 -13.22 -20.31
N GLN A 200 -6.14 -12.03 -20.82
CA GLN A 200 -6.85 -11.42 -21.94
C GLN A 200 -6.62 -12.21 -23.22
#